data_7d9be0ffe6f48f6100dccfe8afa20e60
#
_entry.id   7d9be0ffe6f48f6100dccfe8afa20e60
#
_cell.length_a   1.000
_cell.length_b   1.000
_cell.length_c   1.000
_cell.angle_alpha   90.00
_cell.angle_beta   90.00
_cell.angle_gamma   90.00
#
_symmetry.space_group_name_H-M   'P 1'
#
loop_
_entity.id
_entity.type
_entity.pdbx_description
1 polymer ?
#
loop_
_entity_poly.entity_id
_entity_poly.type
_entity_poly.pdbx_seq_one_letter_code
_entity_poly.pdbx_strand_id
1 'polypeptide(L)'
;LADEVYERLYYLDDTSSGAAPSFLDLAAPDDRLVVVQSFSKAFLMTGWRLGWLVMPASMTPQVGKLIEFNTSCAPVFVQRAAQVALAEVDAITPRVVAHLRQCRATLVPLLRQLPGVSTSSAPGGMYAFLRVDGHADSLALARRLVQEAGLGLAPGIAFGPEAEGWLRWCFASRDAGRLAEGVRRLGDWLAAGRPM
;
A
#
# COMPACT_ATOMS: atom_id res chain seq x y z
N LEU A 1 5.94 -17.79 1.32
CA LEU A 1 4.74 -16.97 1.21
C LEU A 1 5.14 -15.61 0.66
N ALA A 2 4.51 -15.17 -0.43
CA ALA A 2 4.66 -13.86 -1.02
C ALA A 2 3.33 -13.11 -0.95
N ASP A 3 3.33 -11.92 -0.34
CA ASP A 3 2.17 -11.02 -0.34
C ASP A 3 2.32 -10.05 -1.51
N GLU A 4 1.56 -10.29 -2.58
CA GLU A 4 1.63 -9.53 -3.82
C GLU A 4 0.35 -8.72 -4.09
N VAL A 5 -0.37 -8.34 -3.03
CA VAL A 5 -1.65 -7.61 -3.13
C VAL A 5 -1.54 -6.25 -3.82
N TYR A 6 -0.32 -5.74 -3.99
CA TYR A 6 -0.04 -4.46 -4.67
C TYR A 6 0.58 -4.64 -6.06
N GLU A 7 0.65 -5.82 -6.65
CA GLU A 7 1.36 -6.10 -7.91
C GLU A 7 1.01 -5.11 -9.03
N ARG A 8 -0.27 -4.77 -9.16
CA ARG A 8 -0.77 -3.87 -10.21
C ARG A 8 -0.65 -2.38 -9.87
N LEU A 9 -0.30 -2.05 -8.63
CA LEU A 9 -0.02 -0.67 -8.22
C LEU A 9 1.48 -0.39 -8.36
N TYR A 10 1.97 -0.35 -9.60
CA TYR A 10 3.35 -0.19 -9.96
C TYR A 10 3.54 1.00 -10.90
N TYR A 11 4.60 1.79 -10.70
CA TYR A 11 4.74 3.10 -11.35
C TYR A 11 5.99 3.25 -12.22
N LEU A 12 6.86 2.24 -12.27
CA LEU A 12 8.01 2.24 -13.16
C LEU A 12 7.60 1.64 -14.50
N ASP A 13 8.23 2.12 -15.58
CA ASP A 13 7.93 1.71 -16.95
C ASP A 13 8.95 0.67 -17.45
N ASP A 14 9.47 -0.17 -16.53
CA ASP A 14 10.52 -1.17 -16.78
C ASP A 14 9.97 -2.60 -16.94
N THR A 15 8.66 -2.78 -16.89
CA THR A 15 8.00 -4.07 -17.11
C THR A 15 7.04 -4.02 -18.28
N SER A 16 7.02 -5.07 -19.11
CA SER A 16 6.09 -5.20 -20.24
C SER A 16 4.65 -5.45 -19.81
N SER A 17 4.45 -5.98 -18.58
CA SER A 17 3.13 -6.28 -18.03
C SER A 17 2.47 -5.08 -17.33
N GLY A 18 3.23 -4.00 -17.04
CA GLY A 18 2.76 -2.88 -16.21
C GLY A 18 2.48 -3.28 -14.75
N ALA A 19 2.97 -4.46 -14.33
CA ALA A 19 2.86 -4.97 -12.96
C ALA A 19 4.25 -5.10 -12.32
N ALA A 20 4.31 -5.11 -10.99
CA ALA A 20 5.54 -5.39 -10.28
C ALA A 20 6.04 -6.81 -10.59
N PRO A 21 7.36 -7.06 -10.54
CA PRO A 21 7.89 -8.42 -10.64
C PRO A 21 7.27 -9.35 -9.61
N SER A 22 6.94 -10.56 -10.01
CA SER A 22 6.29 -11.58 -9.17
C SER A 22 7.22 -12.77 -8.94
N PHE A 23 7.11 -13.41 -7.78
CA PHE A 23 7.75 -14.71 -7.58
C PHE A 23 7.18 -15.80 -8.50
N LEU A 24 5.97 -15.60 -9.04
CA LEU A 24 5.39 -16.51 -10.05
C LEU A 24 6.15 -16.49 -11.38
N ASP A 25 6.89 -15.42 -11.68
CA ASP A 25 7.71 -15.32 -12.89
C ASP A 25 8.90 -16.29 -12.84
N LEU A 26 9.29 -16.75 -11.65
CA LEU A 26 10.45 -17.60 -11.40
C LEU A 26 10.09 -19.02 -10.95
N ALA A 27 8.87 -19.22 -10.44
CA ALA A 27 8.47 -20.46 -9.78
C ALA A 27 7.94 -21.49 -10.77
N ALA A 28 8.29 -22.76 -10.57
CA ALA A 28 7.61 -23.90 -11.18
C ALA A 28 6.27 -24.19 -10.45
N PRO A 29 5.29 -24.84 -11.12
CA PRO A 29 3.97 -25.09 -10.54
C PRO A 29 3.95 -25.86 -9.20
N ASP A 30 4.97 -26.69 -8.97
CA ASP A 30 5.10 -27.53 -7.76
C ASP A 30 6.05 -26.95 -6.71
N ASP A 31 6.59 -25.76 -6.94
CA ASP A 31 7.44 -25.08 -5.97
C ASP A 31 6.64 -24.71 -4.70
N ARG A 32 7.32 -24.76 -3.55
CA ARG A 32 6.71 -24.42 -2.25
C ARG A 32 6.45 -22.91 -2.11
N LEU A 33 5.76 -22.34 -3.08
CA LEU A 33 5.37 -20.95 -3.12
C LEU A 33 3.86 -20.82 -2.89
N VAL A 34 3.48 -19.89 -2.05
CA VAL A 34 2.09 -19.42 -1.90
C VAL A 34 2.10 -17.93 -2.13
N VAL A 35 1.41 -17.46 -3.15
CA VAL A 35 1.23 -16.04 -3.44
C VAL A 35 -0.16 -15.61 -3.01
N VAL A 36 -0.22 -14.51 -2.27
CA VAL A 36 -1.47 -13.90 -1.81
C VAL A 36 -1.84 -12.74 -2.71
N GLN A 37 -3.04 -12.78 -3.25
CA GLN A 37 -3.61 -11.74 -4.10
C GLN A 37 -4.92 -11.22 -3.53
N SER A 38 -5.31 -9.99 -3.89
CA SER A 38 -6.49 -9.35 -3.32
C SER A 38 -7.20 -8.40 -4.29
N PHE A 39 -8.52 -8.38 -4.21
CA PHE A 39 -9.35 -7.36 -4.87
C PHE A 39 -9.33 -6.00 -4.15
N SER A 40 -8.78 -5.94 -2.93
CA SER A 40 -8.86 -4.75 -2.08
C SER A 40 -8.20 -3.52 -2.65
N LYS A 41 -7.10 -3.67 -3.42
CA LYS A 41 -6.22 -2.55 -3.78
C LYS A 41 -6.45 -2.10 -5.21
N ALA A 42 -5.98 -2.85 -6.20
CA ALA A 42 -6.08 -2.49 -7.60
C ALA A 42 -7.53 -2.40 -8.13
N PHE A 43 -8.46 -3.10 -7.49
CA PHE A 43 -9.88 -3.11 -7.85
C PHE A 43 -10.75 -2.22 -6.94
N LEU A 44 -10.16 -1.53 -5.94
CA LEU A 44 -10.88 -0.67 -4.97
C LEU A 44 -11.98 -1.41 -4.19
N MET A 45 -11.86 -2.73 -4.03
CA MET A 45 -12.86 -3.59 -3.39
C MET A 45 -12.50 -3.94 -1.93
N THR A 46 -11.98 -2.98 -1.16
CA THR A 46 -11.56 -3.20 0.23
C THR A 46 -12.67 -3.74 1.13
N GLY A 47 -13.89 -3.23 1.00
CA GLY A 47 -15.06 -3.64 1.78
C GLY A 47 -15.65 -4.99 1.39
N TRP A 48 -15.27 -5.55 0.24
CA TRP A 48 -15.79 -6.82 -0.27
C TRP A 48 -15.15 -8.05 0.38
N ARG A 49 -13.98 -7.88 1.03
CA ARG A 49 -13.26 -8.90 1.77
C ARG A 49 -12.97 -10.17 0.95
N LEU A 50 -12.42 -10.02 -0.25
CA LEU A 50 -12.10 -11.09 -1.17
C LEU A 50 -10.67 -11.01 -1.69
N GLY A 51 -10.05 -12.17 -1.83
CA GLY A 51 -8.74 -12.38 -2.44
C GLY A 51 -8.63 -13.82 -2.90
N TRP A 52 -7.46 -14.20 -3.38
CA TRP A 52 -7.16 -15.58 -3.76
C TRP A 52 -5.71 -15.94 -3.44
N LEU A 53 -5.44 -17.23 -3.44
CA LEU A 53 -4.09 -17.78 -3.30
C LEU A 53 -3.69 -18.46 -4.61
N VAL A 54 -2.46 -18.29 -5.03
CA VAL A 54 -1.80 -19.09 -6.05
C VAL A 54 -0.81 -19.99 -5.32
N MET A 55 -0.95 -21.31 -5.49
CA MET A 55 -0.15 -22.29 -4.75
C MET A 55 -0.11 -23.64 -5.49
N PRO A 56 0.80 -24.56 -5.15
CA PRO A 56 0.82 -25.91 -5.68
C PRO A 56 -0.52 -26.65 -5.41
N ALA A 57 -0.98 -27.40 -6.38
CA ALA A 57 -2.24 -28.16 -6.27
C ALA A 57 -2.24 -29.15 -5.07
N SER A 58 -1.07 -29.67 -4.72
CA SER A 58 -0.88 -30.55 -3.55
C SER A 58 -1.25 -29.90 -2.20
N MET A 59 -1.22 -28.57 -2.10
CA MET A 59 -1.58 -27.84 -0.88
C MET A 59 -3.08 -27.58 -0.76
N THR A 60 -3.85 -27.67 -1.83
CA THR A 60 -5.27 -27.32 -1.88
C THR A 60 -6.12 -28.01 -0.80
N PRO A 61 -5.98 -29.33 -0.53
CA PRO A 61 -6.79 -30.00 0.49
C PRO A 61 -6.56 -29.45 1.91
N GLN A 62 -5.32 -29.10 2.26
CA GLN A 62 -4.98 -28.58 3.58
C GLN A 62 -5.40 -27.13 3.75
N VAL A 63 -5.15 -26.31 2.73
CA VAL A 63 -5.55 -24.89 2.74
C VAL A 63 -7.07 -24.77 2.71
N GLY A 64 -7.77 -25.64 1.98
CA GLY A 64 -9.24 -25.72 1.99
C GLY A 64 -9.82 -25.92 3.39
N LYS A 65 -9.24 -26.83 4.19
CA LYS A 65 -9.64 -27.03 5.59
C LYS A 65 -9.39 -25.78 6.45
N LEU A 66 -8.25 -25.11 6.27
CA LEU A 66 -7.96 -23.88 7.00
C LEU A 66 -8.97 -22.77 6.68
N ILE A 67 -9.35 -22.64 5.41
CA ILE A 67 -10.37 -21.67 4.98
C ILE A 67 -11.72 -21.99 5.60
N GLU A 68 -12.11 -23.28 5.60
CA GLU A 68 -13.36 -23.72 6.20
C GLU A 68 -13.46 -23.37 7.67
N PHE A 69 -12.41 -23.63 8.46
CA PHE A 69 -12.37 -23.29 9.89
C PHE A 69 -12.19 -21.82 10.19
N ASN A 70 -11.63 -21.02 9.27
CA ASN A 70 -11.40 -19.59 9.49
C ASN A 70 -12.62 -18.76 9.07
N THR A 71 -13.14 -18.96 7.85
CA THR A 71 -14.16 -18.08 7.25
C THR A 71 -15.28 -18.86 6.56
N SER A 72 -15.24 -20.18 6.55
CA SER A 72 -16.09 -21.09 5.77
C SER A 72 -15.92 -20.89 4.26
N CYS A 73 -16.41 -19.79 3.71
CA CYS A 73 -16.19 -19.38 2.32
C CYS A 73 -16.50 -17.88 2.14
N ALA A 74 -15.99 -17.32 1.06
CA ALA A 74 -16.41 -15.99 0.63
C ALA A 74 -17.86 -16.06 0.13
N PRO A 75 -18.72 -15.06 0.41
CA PRO A 75 -20.11 -15.04 -0.07
C PRO A 75 -20.20 -15.15 -1.60
N VAL A 76 -21.15 -15.94 -2.10
CA VAL A 76 -21.28 -16.22 -3.55
C VAL A 76 -21.45 -14.93 -4.38
N PHE A 77 -22.23 -13.99 -3.90
CA PHE A 77 -22.44 -12.72 -4.62
C PHE A 77 -21.15 -11.89 -4.72
N VAL A 78 -20.27 -11.94 -3.71
CA VAL A 78 -18.94 -11.32 -3.75
C VAL A 78 -18.05 -11.99 -4.79
N GLN A 79 -18.06 -13.33 -4.85
CA GLN A 79 -17.31 -14.07 -5.87
C GLN A 79 -17.80 -13.74 -7.29
N ARG A 80 -19.13 -13.63 -7.50
CA ARG A 80 -19.70 -13.22 -8.78
C ARG A 80 -19.27 -11.81 -9.19
N ALA A 81 -19.29 -10.86 -8.26
CA ALA A 81 -18.80 -9.50 -8.52
C ALA A 81 -17.31 -9.48 -8.88
N ALA A 82 -16.50 -10.31 -8.22
CA ALA A 82 -15.08 -10.45 -8.53
C ALA A 82 -14.81 -11.02 -9.92
N GLN A 83 -15.65 -11.93 -10.42
CA GLN A 83 -15.55 -12.42 -11.80
C GLN A 83 -15.71 -11.28 -12.82
N VAL A 84 -16.65 -10.37 -12.56
CA VAL A 84 -16.84 -9.17 -13.39
C VAL A 84 -15.62 -8.26 -13.30
N ALA A 85 -15.12 -8.01 -12.08
CA ALA A 85 -13.93 -7.18 -11.87
C ALA A 85 -12.70 -7.73 -12.60
N LEU A 86 -12.51 -9.06 -12.64
CA LEU A 86 -11.43 -9.70 -13.38
C LEU A 86 -11.62 -9.59 -14.89
N ALA A 87 -12.85 -9.75 -15.39
CA ALA A 87 -13.16 -9.58 -16.81
C ALA A 87 -12.90 -8.14 -17.30
N GLU A 88 -13.06 -7.15 -16.42
CA GLU A 88 -12.87 -5.74 -16.69
C GLU A 88 -11.51 -5.19 -16.19
N VAL A 89 -10.55 -6.05 -15.87
CA VAL A 89 -9.27 -5.66 -15.26
C VAL A 89 -8.53 -4.60 -16.05
N ASP A 90 -8.50 -4.73 -17.38
CA ASP A 90 -7.80 -3.80 -18.28
C ASP A 90 -8.50 -2.44 -18.41
N ALA A 91 -9.76 -2.35 -18.03
CA ALA A 91 -10.50 -1.09 -17.96
C ALA A 91 -10.41 -0.44 -16.57
N ILE A 92 -10.36 -1.23 -15.51
CA ILE A 92 -10.38 -0.77 -14.10
C ILE A 92 -9.00 -0.34 -13.64
N THR A 93 -8.02 -1.27 -13.70
CA THR A 93 -6.73 -1.08 -13.03
C THR A 93 -5.91 0.08 -13.59
N PRO A 94 -5.85 0.36 -14.91
CA PRO A 94 -5.11 1.49 -15.42
C PRO A 94 -5.62 2.84 -14.90
N ARG A 95 -6.92 2.98 -14.69
CA ARG A 95 -7.52 4.21 -14.14
C ARG A 95 -7.10 4.41 -12.68
N VAL A 96 -7.10 3.34 -11.89
CA VAL A 96 -6.65 3.38 -10.49
C VAL A 96 -5.16 3.73 -10.41
N VAL A 97 -4.34 3.08 -11.23
CA VAL A 97 -2.89 3.33 -11.28
C VAL A 97 -2.59 4.76 -11.72
N ALA A 98 -3.27 5.28 -12.75
CA ALA A 98 -3.09 6.66 -13.23
C ALA A 98 -3.42 7.68 -12.12
N HIS A 99 -4.53 7.48 -11.41
CA HIS A 99 -4.92 8.34 -10.30
C HIS A 99 -3.91 8.31 -9.15
N LEU A 100 -3.47 7.11 -8.74
CA LEU A 100 -2.48 6.97 -7.67
C LEU A 100 -1.09 7.48 -8.09
N ARG A 101 -0.72 7.33 -9.38
CA ARG A 101 0.50 7.94 -9.94
C ARG A 101 0.47 9.46 -9.80
N GLN A 102 -0.67 10.10 -10.07
CA GLN A 102 -0.86 11.53 -9.86
C GLN A 102 -0.74 11.92 -8.38
N CYS A 103 -1.40 11.19 -7.48
CA CYS A 103 -1.29 11.43 -6.05
C CYS A 103 0.15 11.31 -5.55
N ARG A 104 0.87 10.27 -5.98
CA ARG A 104 2.31 10.09 -5.70
C ARG A 104 3.15 11.25 -6.24
N ALA A 105 2.90 11.66 -7.50
CA ALA A 105 3.61 12.76 -8.15
C ALA A 105 3.37 14.11 -7.46
N THR A 106 2.26 14.26 -6.74
CA THR A 106 2.00 15.41 -5.88
C THR A 106 2.75 15.28 -4.55
N LEU A 107 2.62 14.15 -3.86
CA LEU A 107 3.13 14.02 -2.48
C LEU A 107 4.66 13.97 -2.42
N VAL A 108 5.28 13.07 -3.19
CA VAL A 108 6.72 12.75 -3.02
C VAL A 108 7.64 13.95 -3.30
N PRO A 109 7.45 14.72 -4.39
CA PRO A 109 8.26 15.90 -4.63
C PRO A 109 8.09 16.98 -3.56
N LEU A 110 6.87 17.20 -3.07
CA LEU A 110 6.62 18.19 -2.01
C LEU A 110 7.29 17.80 -0.69
N LEU A 111 7.25 16.51 -0.31
CA LEU A 111 7.96 16.03 0.89
C LEU A 111 9.47 16.25 0.77
N ARG A 112 10.06 16.02 -0.41
CA ARG A 112 11.49 16.20 -0.65
C ARG A 112 11.96 17.66 -0.57
N GLN A 113 11.03 18.60 -0.71
CA GLN A 113 11.32 20.04 -0.58
C GLN A 113 11.33 20.53 0.87
N LEU A 114 10.80 19.74 1.82
CA LEU A 114 10.81 20.11 3.22
C LEU A 114 12.19 19.90 3.84
N PRO A 115 12.78 20.94 4.46
CA PRO A 115 14.04 20.79 5.20
C PRO A 115 13.91 19.74 6.31
N GLY A 116 14.93 18.88 6.44
CA GLY A 116 14.94 17.84 7.47
C GLY A 116 13.95 16.69 7.23
N VAL A 117 13.38 16.56 6.03
CA VAL A 117 12.52 15.44 5.65
C VAL A 117 13.17 14.60 4.56
N SER A 118 13.33 13.30 4.83
CA SER A 118 13.73 12.29 3.85
C SER A 118 12.53 11.44 3.47
N THR A 119 12.39 11.04 2.21
CA THR A 119 11.30 10.18 1.77
C THR A 119 11.72 9.18 0.71
N SER A 120 11.08 8.00 0.70
CA SER A 120 11.24 6.98 -0.32
C SER A 120 10.72 7.44 -1.69
N SER A 121 11.17 6.79 -2.77
CA SER A 121 10.66 7.02 -4.12
C SER A 121 9.25 6.47 -4.34
N ALA A 122 8.80 5.53 -3.50
CA ALA A 122 7.53 4.82 -3.60
C ALA A 122 7.27 4.28 -5.02
N PRO A 123 8.04 3.31 -5.53
CA PRO A 123 7.91 2.80 -6.90
C PRO A 123 6.63 2.00 -7.13
N GLY A 124 5.97 1.56 -6.06
CA GLY A 124 4.71 0.81 -6.09
C GLY A 124 3.87 1.05 -4.84
N GLY A 125 2.71 0.43 -4.79
CA GLY A 125 1.76 0.54 -3.68
C GLY A 125 1.08 1.90 -3.63
N MET A 126 0.69 2.32 -2.43
CA MET A 126 0.01 3.60 -2.20
C MET A 126 0.57 4.35 -0.98
N TYR A 127 1.82 4.05 -0.63
CA TYR A 127 2.46 4.60 0.57
C TYR A 127 3.83 5.19 0.27
N ALA A 128 4.14 6.30 0.90
CA ALA A 128 5.48 6.84 1.01
C ALA A 128 5.94 6.71 2.46
N PHE A 129 7.15 6.21 2.65
CA PHE A 129 7.82 6.30 3.94
C PHE A 129 8.62 7.59 3.98
N LEU A 130 8.51 8.32 5.10
CA LEU A 130 9.26 9.53 5.34
C LEU A 130 9.88 9.49 6.74
N ARG A 131 11.00 10.19 6.88
CA ARG A 131 11.71 10.39 8.13
C ARG A 131 11.85 11.89 8.36
N VAL A 132 11.69 12.30 9.62
CA VAL A 132 11.89 13.67 10.06
C VAL A 132 13.12 13.70 10.96
N ASP A 133 14.10 14.53 10.61
CA ASP A 133 15.34 14.67 11.38
C ASP A 133 15.06 15.08 12.82
N GLY A 134 15.81 14.53 13.75
CA GLY A 134 15.65 14.80 15.18
C GLY A 134 14.48 14.07 15.86
N HIS A 135 13.68 13.27 15.14
CA HIS A 135 12.54 12.54 15.67
C HIS A 135 12.71 11.02 15.49
N ALA A 136 13.35 10.37 16.45
CA ALA A 136 13.64 8.93 16.38
C ALA A 136 12.46 8.05 16.85
N ASP A 137 11.59 8.55 17.74
CA ASP A 137 10.39 7.84 18.21
C ASP A 137 9.23 8.12 17.25
N SER A 138 8.93 7.16 16.37
CA SER A 138 7.90 7.29 15.35
C SER A 138 6.48 7.37 15.93
N LEU A 139 6.22 6.70 17.06
CA LEU A 139 4.92 6.72 17.72
C LEU A 139 4.65 8.07 18.40
N ALA A 140 5.64 8.60 19.12
CA ALA A 140 5.55 9.91 19.74
C ALA A 140 5.35 11.00 18.67
N LEU A 141 6.13 10.96 17.57
CA LEU A 141 5.97 11.88 16.45
C LEU A 141 4.59 11.79 15.81
N ALA A 142 4.09 10.58 15.53
CA ALA A 142 2.76 10.38 14.93
C ALA A 142 1.65 10.97 15.80
N ARG A 143 1.70 10.78 17.13
CA ARG A 143 0.73 11.34 18.09
C ARG A 143 0.77 12.87 18.08
N ARG A 144 1.96 13.45 18.08
CA ARG A 144 2.11 14.92 18.05
C ARG A 144 1.58 15.52 16.75
N LEU A 145 1.87 14.88 15.60
CA LEU A 145 1.37 15.36 14.32
C LEU A 145 -0.15 15.34 14.23
N VAL A 146 -0.82 14.35 14.85
CA VAL A 146 -2.29 14.34 14.98
C VAL A 146 -2.77 15.52 15.81
N GLN A 147 -2.18 15.74 16.99
CA GLN A 147 -2.62 16.76 17.93
C GLN A 147 -2.31 18.19 17.50
N GLU A 148 -1.14 18.39 16.91
CA GLU A 148 -0.57 19.71 16.67
C GLU A 148 -0.69 20.19 15.22
N ALA A 149 -0.77 19.24 14.24
CA ALA A 149 -0.86 19.53 12.82
C ALA A 149 -2.10 18.95 12.14
N GLY A 150 -2.90 18.13 12.85
CA GLY A 150 -4.05 17.43 12.26
C GLY A 150 -3.66 16.43 11.18
N LEU A 151 -2.47 15.81 11.29
CA LEU A 151 -1.92 14.84 10.35
C LEU A 151 -1.90 13.45 10.95
N GLY A 152 -2.73 12.54 10.41
CA GLY A 152 -2.76 11.13 10.80
C GLY A 152 -1.83 10.30 9.91
N LEU A 153 -0.61 10.05 10.39
CA LEU A 153 0.39 9.18 9.73
C LEU A 153 0.61 7.93 10.57
N ALA A 154 0.88 6.79 9.92
CA ALA A 154 1.17 5.57 10.66
C ALA A 154 2.63 5.57 11.12
N PRO A 155 2.91 5.28 12.42
CA PRO A 155 4.27 5.21 12.94
C PRO A 155 4.98 3.98 12.37
N GLY A 156 6.28 4.12 12.04
CA GLY A 156 7.07 3.06 11.45
C GLY A 156 7.21 1.83 12.35
N ILE A 157 7.33 2.03 13.66
CA ILE A 157 7.40 0.91 14.62
C ILE A 157 6.23 -0.09 14.48
N ALA A 158 5.07 0.33 13.98
CA ALA A 158 3.95 -0.56 13.72
C ALA A 158 4.21 -1.57 12.58
N PHE A 159 5.29 -1.40 11.81
CA PHE A 159 5.69 -2.26 10.70
C PHE A 159 6.96 -3.07 10.98
N GLY A 160 7.50 -2.94 12.18
CA GLY A 160 8.71 -3.63 12.65
C GLY A 160 9.76 -2.66 13.19
N PRO A 161 10.70 -3.17 14.02
CA PRO A 161 11.75 -2.35 14.62
C PRO A 161 12.64 -1.66 13.58
N GLU A 162 12.82 -2.26 12.39
CA GLU A 162 13.63 -1.71 11.30
C GLU A 162 13.03 -0.43 10.70
N ALA A 163 11.73 -0.22 10.88
CA ALA A 163 11.02 0.96 10.43
C ALA A 163 10.89 2.06 11.52
N GLU A 164 11.53 1.87 12.69
CA GLU A 164 11.52 2.91 13.73
C GLU A 164 12.17 4.19 13.22
N GLY A 165 11.65 5.33 13.66
CA GLY A 165 12.04 6.66 13.18
C GLY A 165 11.43 7.07 11.82
N TRP A 166 10.65 6.18 11.19
CA TRP A 166 9.91 6.48 9.96
C TRP A 166 8.43 6.67 10.23
N LEU A 167 7.76 7.38 9.33
CA LEU A 167 6.30 7.48 9.25
C LEU A 167 5.84 6.97 7.90
N ARG A 168 4.67 6.32 7.85
CA ARG A 168 4.05 5.90 6.59
C ARG A 168 2.89 6.83 6.25
N TRP A 169 2.98 7.47 5.09
CA TRP A 169 1.92 8.31 4.52
C TRP A 169 1.20 7.58 3.40
N CYS A 170 -0.10 7.38 3.54
CA CYS A 170 -0.95 6.86 2.47
C CYS A 170 -1.30 8.00 1.50
N PHE A 171 -0.92 7.86 0.22
CA PHE A 171 -1.26 8.85 -0.81
C PHE A 171 -2.51 8.49 -1.63
N ALA A 172 -3.21 7.41 -1.30
CA ALA A 172 -4.50 7.07 -1.91
C ALA A 172 -5.58 8.05 -1.45
N SER A 173 -5.58 9.24 -2.01
CA SER A 173 -6.56 10.30 -1.76
C SER A 173 -7.47 10.47 -2.97
N ARG A 174 -8.75 10.75 -2.74
CA ARG A 174 -9.68 11.13 -3.82
C ARG A 174 -9.34 12.49 -4.42
N ASP A 175 -8.68 13.34 -3.63
CA ASP A 175 -8.27 14.70 -3.99
C ASP A 175 -6.77 14.87 -3.71
N ALA A 176 -5.98 15.06 -4.76
CA ALA A 176 -4.54 15.28 -4.64
C ALA A 176 -4.21 16.61 -3.91
N GLY A 177 -5.10 17.60 -3.94
CA GLY A 177 -4.94 18.85 -3.21
C GLY A 177 -4.85 18.65 -1.70
N ARG A 178 -5.53 17.63 -1.15
CA ARG A 178 -5.42 17.28 0.27
C ARG A 178 -4.01 16.80 0.65
N LEU A 179 -3.30 16.19 -0.28
CA LEU A 179 -1.91 15.76 -0.05
C LEU A 179 -0.98 16.96 0.05
N ALA A 180 -1.13 17.92 -0.88
CA ALA A 180 -0.37 19.19 -0.84
C ALA A 180 -0.65 19.97 0.45
N GLU A 181 -1.91 20.07 0.85
CA GLU A 181 -2.29 20.71 2.13
C GLU A 181 -1.68 19.98 3.32
N GLY A 182 -1.68 18.64 3.33
CA GLY A 182 -1.01 17.87 4.37
C GLY A 182 0.48 18.16 4.48
N VAL A 183 1.18 18.24 3.33
CA VAL A 183 2.61 18.61 3.31
C VAL A 183 2.83 20.04 3.81
N ARG A 184 1.97 20.98 3.44
CA ARG A 184 2.02 22.34 3.96
C ARG A 184 1.92 22.35 5.49
N ARG A 185 0.96 21.62 6.07
CA ARG A 185 0.79 21.50 7.53
C ARG A 185 2.03 20.89 8.20
N LEU A 186 2.65 19.89 7.59
CA LEU A 186 3.90 19.34 8.08
C LEU A 186 5.01 20.38 8.07
N GLY A 187 5.14 21.15 6.97
CA GLY A 187 6.11 22.21 6.83
C GLY A 187 5.94 23.31 7.88
N ASP A 188 4.70 23.76 8.11
CA ASP A 188 4.37 24.77 9.12
C ASP A 188 4.71 24.27 10.54
N TRP A 189 4.44 22.98 10.81
CA TRP A 189 4.75 22.35 12.09
C TRP A 189 6.27 22.26 12.33
N LEU A 190 7.05 21.89 11.29
CA LEU A 190 8.51 21.86 11.36
C LEU A 190 9.10 23.26 11.55
N ALA A 191 8.60 24.27 10.81
CA ALA A 191 9.06 25.66 10.90
C ALA A 191 8.79 26.28 12.28
N ALA A 192 7.77 25.82 12.99
CA ALA A 192 7.48 26.24 14.36
C ALA A 192 8.52 25.76 15.39
N GLY A 193 9.53 24.96 14.96
CA GLY A 193 10.68 24.56 15.79
C GLY A 193 10.29 23.79 17.06
N ARG A 194 9.28 22.92 16.98
CA ARG A 194 8.73 22.21 18.14
C ARG A 194 9.64 21.03 18.53
N PRO A 195 10.55 21.21 19.50
CA PRO A 195 11.40 20.11 19.99
C PRO A 195 10.55 18.99 20.61
N MET A 196 11.12 17.78 20.68
CA MET A 196 10.52 16.70 21.47
C MET A 196 10.52 17.01 22.94
#